data_f60a8dd1f7881ed95e7f01a0a0d4e049
#
_entry.id   f60a8dd1f7881ed95e7f01a0a0d4e049
#
_cell.length_a   1.000
_cell.length_b   1.000
_cell.length_c   1.000
_cell.angle_alpha   90.00
_cell.angle_beta   90.00
_cell.angle_gamma   90.00
#
_symmetry.space_group_name_H-M   'P 1'
#
loop_
_entity.id
_entity.type
_entity.pdbx_description
1 polymer ?
#
loop_
_entity_poly.entity_id
_entity_poly.type
_entity_poly.pdbx_seq_one_letter_code
_entity_poly.pdbx_strand_id
1 'polypeptide(L)'
;MGLYAYWKVTRRFNIMIIQGVKTSMEKNRLRPTRIPGSKNIRMSYARQKDVLDMPNLIEVQKDSYKWFLTDGLKEVFEDISPITDYSGQLSLEFVDFQLCREDRKYSIEECKERDATYAAPLKVKVRLHNKETDDFKQHDIFMGDLPLMTETGTFVINGAERVIVSQLVRSPGIYYAISHDKIGKKLYSCTVIPNRGAWLEYETDSNDVFYVRVDRTRKVPVTVLIRALGIGTNAEIKELFGEEPKILKTLEKDTATNYQEGLKKLYEKIRPGEPLSVDSAESLINSMFFDARRYDLAKVGRYKFNKKLALKNRVTGQVLAEDV
;
A
#
# COMPACT_ATOMS: atom_id res chain seq x y z
N MET A 1 -5.27 69.93 30.73
CA MET A 1 -3.83 69.84 30.33
C MET A 1 -3.20 68.47 30.65
N GLY A 2 -3.83 67.59 31.42
CA GLY A 2 -3.23 66.31 31.84
C GLY A 2 -3.26 65.18 30.77
N LEU A 3 -4.29 65.06 29.93
CA LEU A 3 -4.47 63.99 28.98
C LEU A 3 -3.53 64.08 27.76
N TYR A 4 -3.15 65.27 27.38
CA TYR A 4 -2.24 65.50 26.24
C TYR A 4 -0.77 65.13 26.55
N ALA A 5 -0.38 65.33 27.81
CA ALA A 5 0.95 64.94 28.31
C ALA A 5 1.09 63.41 28.40
N TYR A 6 0.03 62.72 28.85
CA TYR A 6 0.01 61.27 28.97
C TYR A 6 0.09 60.57 27.58
N TRP A 7 -0.54 61.14 26.59
CA TRP A 7 -0.52 60.60 25.21
C TRP A 7 0.84 60.80 24.54
N LYS A 8 1.54 61.90 24.81
CA LYS A 8 2.88 62.13 24.32
C LYS A 8 3.93 61.22 24.97
N VAL A 9 3.78 60.91 26.24
CA VAL A 9 4.69 60.01 26.96
C VAL A 9 4.50 58.56 26.51
N THR A 10 3.27 58.07 26.38
CA THR A 10 2.98 56.74 25.88
C THR A 10 3.42 56.52 24.41
N ARG A 11 3.23 57.55 23.59
CA ARG A 11 3.73 57.48 22.17
C ARG A 11 5.27 57.48 22.11
N ARG A 12 5.95 58.20 22.95
CA ARG A 12 7.42 58.17 23.06
C ARG A 12 7.94 56.84 23.62
N PHE A 13 7.27 56.28 24.59
CA PHE A 13 7.59 54.96 25.13
C PHE A 13 7.40 53.84 24.08
N ASN A 14 6.27 53.85 23.38
CA ASN A 14 6.02 52.89 22.29
C ASN A 14 7.05 53.05 21.16
N ILE A 15 7.43 54.28 20.80
CA ILE A 15 8.48 54.51 19.76
C ILE A 15 9.84 54.04 20.26
N MET A 16 10.19 54.25 21.51
CA MET A 16 11.42 53.74 22.12
C MET A 16 11.46 52.21 22.22
N ILE A 17 10.34 51.59 22.58
CA ILE A 17 10.20 50.12 22.60
C ILE A 17 10.37 49.57 21.17
N ILE A 18 9.70 50.18 20.19
CA ILE A 18 9.83 49.76 18.76
C ILE A 18 11.28 50.02 18.23
N GLN A 19 11.90 51.13 18.60
CA GLN A 19 13.29 51.40 18.23
C GLN A 19 14.28 50.49 18.99
N GLY A 20 14.03 50.19 20.26
CA GLY A 20 14.81 49.27 21.06
C GLY A 20 14.69 47.83 20.56
N VAL A 21 13.51 47.43 20.12
CA VAL A 21 13.28 46.11 19.48
C VAL A 21 13.95 46.07 18.11
N LYS A 22 13.90 47.14 17.29
CA LYS A 22 14.61 47.20 16.01
C LYS A 22 16.12 47.12 16.20
N THR A 23 16.71 47.88 17.14
CA THR A 23 18.15 47.84 17.43
C THR A 23 18.57 46.49 18.04
N SER A 24 17.74 45.87 18.84
CA SER A 24 18.00 44.51 19.35
C SER A 24 17.91 43.47 18.25
N MET A 25 16.94 43.60 17.33
CA MET A 25 16.84 42.75 16.12
C MET A 25 18.05 42.85 15.21
N GLU A 26 18.59 44.04 14.97
CA GLU A 26 19.81 44.23 14.20
C GLU A 26 21.05 43.65 14.89
N LYS A 27 21.19 43.81 16.20
CA LYS A 27 22.28 43.22 16.99
C LYS A 27 22.23 41.70 17.06
N ASN A 28 21.05 41.12 17.11
CA ASN A 28 20.88 39.66 17.25
C ASN A 28 20.71 38.91 15.91
N ARG A 29 20.85 39.57 14.77
CA ARG A 29 20.70 38.95 13.44
C ARG A 29 19.41 38.14 13.27
N LEU A 30 18.32 38.56 13.91
CA LEU A 30 17.00 37.93 13.78
C LEU A 30 16.50 38.08 12.34
N ARG A 31 16.18 36.97 11.69
CA ARG A 31 15.69 36.96 10.30
C ARG A 31 14.27 36.42 10.25
N PRO A 32 13.34 37.14 9.60
CA PRO A 32 12.03 36.57 9.30
C PRO A 32 12.22 35.49 8.21
N THR A 33 11.86 34.26 8.54
CA THR A 33 11.92 33.12 7.62
C THR A 33 10.50 32.63 7.39
N ARG A 34 10.11 32.52 6.13
CA ARG A 34 8.80 31.99 5.76
C ARG A 34 8.79 30.47 5.97
N ILE A 35 7.73 29.95 6.59
CA ILE A 35 7.55 28.51 6.71
C ILE A 35 6.99 27.98 5.38
N PRO A 36 7.69 27.06 4.69
CA PRO A 36 7.20 26.48 3.44
C PRO A 36 5.83 25.83 3.62
N GLY A 37 4.92 26.04 2.67
CA GLY A 37 3.56 25.51 2.71
C GLY A 37 2.61 26.22 3.69
N SER A 38 3.04 27.29 4.36
CA SER A 38 2.23 28.10 5.27
C SER A 38 2.33 29.59 4.96
N LYS A 39 1.29 30.35 5.36
CA LYS A 39 1.32 31.82 5.33
C LYS A 39 2.11 32.43 6.50
N ASN A 40 2.52 31.62 7.47
CA ASN A 40 3.16 32.04 8.69
C ASN A 40 4.65 32.36 8.49
N ILE A 41 5.12 33.39 9.22
CA ILE A 41 6.51 33.80 9.26
C ILE A 41 7.04 33.53 10.66
N ARG A 42 8.17 32.82 10.76
CA ARG A 42 8.91 32.63 12.01
C ARG A 42 10.18 33.49 12.03
N MET A 43 10.63 33.83 13.22
CA MET A 43 11.92 34.50 13.40
C MET A 43 13.02 33.46 13.58
N SER A 44 14.04 33.51 12.73
CA SER A 44 15.23 32.67 12.85
C SER A 44 16.25 33.32 13.77
N TYR A 45 16.69 32.57 14.79
CA TYR A 45 17.76 32.94 15.73
C TYR A 45 19.12 32.33 15.35
N ALA A 46 19.21 31.70 14.21
CA ALA A 46 20.42 31.04 13.74
C ALA A 46 21.54 32.07 13.49
N ARG A 47 22.76 31.77 13.97
CA ARG A 47 23.96 32.61 13.75
C ARG A 47 24.45 32.54 12.31
N GLN A 48 24.28 31.39 11.66
CA GLN A 48 24.66 31.16 10.26
C GLN A 48 23.44 31.26 9.35
N LYS A 49 23.66 31.55 8.08
CA LYS A 49 22.60 31.45 7.06
C LYS A 49 22.27 29.99 6.86
N ASP A 50 20.97 29.69 6.73
CA ASP A 50 20.52 28.37 6.32
C ASP A 50 21.12 28.06 4.93
N VAL A 51 21.77 26.91 4.83
CA VAL A 51 22.37 26.43 3.56
C VAL A 51 21.28 25.80 2.67
N LEU A 52 20.30 25.18 3.31
CA LEU A 52 19.12 24.59 2.66
C LEU A 52 17.87 25.24 3.23
N ASP A 53 16.90 25.45 2.37
CA ASP A 53 15.57 25.90 2.80
C ASP A 53 14.91 24.86 3.71
N MET A 54 14.11 25.34 4.66
CA MET A 54 13.35 24.43 5.52
C MET A 54 12.37 23.63 4.67
N PRO A 55 12.38 22.28 4.74
CA PRO A 55 11.44 21.47 3.98
C PRO A 55 9.99 21.68 4.49
N ASN A 56 9.04 21.53 3.59
CA ASN A 56 7.63 21.53 3.94
C ASN A 56 7.28 20.19 4.62
N LEU A 57 7.12 20.18 5.95
CA LEU A 57 6.91 18.97 6.75
C LEU A 57 5.56 18.27 6.47
N ILE A 58 4.62 18.95 5.84
CA ILE A 58 3.30 18.41 5.47
C ILE A 58 3.15 18.16 3.96
N GLU A 59 4.24 18.26 3.21
CA GLU A 59 4.24 18.06 1.75
C GLU A 59 3.81 16.64 1.39
N VAL A 60 4.31 15.64 2.11
CA VAL A 60 3.97 14.22 1.89
C VAL A 60 2.46 13.98 1.96
N GLN A 61 1.78 14.54 2.97
CA GLN A 61 0.33 14.40 3.12
C GLN A 61 -0.42 15.13 2.00
N LYS A 62 -0.01 16.35 1.66
CA LYS A 62 -0.67 17.16 0.62
C LYS A 62 -0.49 16.54 -0.76
N ASP A 63 0.71 16.11 -1.09
CA ASP A 63 1.02 15.51 -2.40
C ASP A 63 0.33 14.15 -2.55
N SER A 64 0.32 13.33 -1.49
CA SER A 64 -0.40 12.06 -1.47
C SER A 64 -1.90 12.26 -1.69
N TYR A 65 -2.50 13.26 -1.04
CA TYR A 65 -3.92 13.56 -1.22
C TYR A 65 -4.23 14.13 -2.61
N LYS A 66 -3.34 14.98 -3.15
CA LYS A 66 -3.46 15.49 -4.51
C LYS A 66 -3.40 14.34 -5.52
N TRP A 67 -2.41 13.46 -5.40
CA TRP A 67 -2.29 12.26 -6.24
C TRP A 67 -3.53 11.37 -6.13
N PHE A 68 -4.06 11.16 -4.92
CA PHE A 68 -5.28 10.38 -4.71
C PHE A 68 -6.48 10.95 -5.48
N LEU A 69 -6.65 12.28 -5.50
CA LEU A 69 -7.74 12.93 -6.19
C LEU A 69 -7.58 12.96 -7.73
N THR A 70 -6.36 12.89 -8.24
CA THR A 70 -6.08 12.93 -9.70
C THR A 70 -5.96 11.53 -10.28
N ASP A 71 -4.95 10.79 -9.82
CA ASP A 71 -4.55 9.51 -10.41
C ASP A 71 -5.11 8.32 -9.62
N GLY A 72 -5.10 8.39 -8.29
CA GLY A 72 -5.49 7.27 -7.45
C GLY A 72 -6.96 6.86 -7.58
N LEU A 73 -7.89 7.82 -7.63
CA LEU A 73 -9.30 7.52 -7.87
C LEU A 73 -9.52 6.95 -9.27
N LYS A 74 -8.80 7.45 -10.27
CA LYS A 74 -8.87 6.96 -11.62
C LYS A 74 -8.40 5.50 -11.72
N GLU A 75 -7.25 5.18 -11.12
CA GLU A 75 -6.75 3.80 -11.06
C GLU A 75 -7.75 2.85 -10.40
N VAL A 76 -8.41 3.28 -9.31
CA VAL A 76 -9.42 2.46 -8.63
C VAL A 76 -10.63 2.20 -9.52
N PHE A 77 -11.13 3.21 -10.22
CA PHE A 77 -12.28 3.04 -11.11
C PHE A 77 -11.92 2.21 -12.36
N GLU A 78 -10.70 2.34 -12.89
CA GLU A 78 -10.20 1.50 -13.98
C GLU A 78 -10.03 0.04 -13.56
N ASP A 79 -9.53 -0.23 -12.35
CA ASP A 79 -9.35 -1.58 -11.81
C ASP A 79 -10.68 -2.32 -11.59
N ILE A 80 -11.75 -1.60 -11.22
CA ILE A 80 -13.06 -2.18 -10.98
C ILE A 80 -13.85 -2.34 -12.29
N SER A 81 -13.60 -1.48 -13.28
CA SER A 81 -14.29 -1.46 -14.56
C SER A 81 -13.69 -2.46 -15.56
N PRO A 82 -14.50 -3.15 -16.36
CA PRO A 82 -15.95 -3.19 -16.35
C PRO A 82 -16.54 -4.19 -15.35
N ILE A 83 -17.72 -3.90 -14.79
CA ILE A 83 -18.51 -4.84 -14.02
C ILE A 83 -19.49 -5.50 -15.00
N THR A 84 -19.32 -6.80 -15.23
CA THR A 84 -20.17 -7.56 -16.15
C THR A 84 -21.18 -8.41 -15.41
N ASP A 85 -22.36 -8.57 -16.00
CA ASP A 85 -23.36 -9.54 -15.57
C ASP A 85 -22.86 -10.97 -15.74
N TYR A 86 -23.52 -11.93 -15.06
CA TYR A 86 -23.22 -13.37 -15.16
C TYR A 86 -23.31 -13.89 -16.60
N SER A 87 -24.26 -13.39 -17.39
CA SER A 87 -24.43 -13.71 -18.81
C SER A 87 -23.41 -13.00 -19.72
N GLY A 88 -22.70 -11.98 -19.20
CA GLY A 88 -21.77 -11.14 -19.97
C GLY A 88 -22.44 -10.20 -20.97
N GLN A 89 -23.78 -10.07 -20.92
CA GLN A 89 -24.56 -9.24 -21.82
C GLN A 89 -24.61 -7.77 -21.39
N LEU A 90 -24.66 -7.52 -20.10
CA LEU A 90 -24.64 -6.19 -19.52
C LEU A 90 -23.23 -5.88 -18.99
N SER A 91 -22.73 -4.70 -19.35
CA SER A 91 -21.44 -4.20 -18.90
C SER A 91 -21.59 -2.77 -18.34
N LEU A 92 -21.18 -2.60 -17.08
CA LEU A 92 -21.16 -1.31 -16.41
C LEU A 92 -19.73 -0.79 -16.34
N GLU A 93 -19.49 0.40 -16.87
CA GLU A 93 -18.17 1.01 -16.92
C GLU A 93 -18.18 2.35 -16.18
N PHE A 94 -17.13 2.61 -15.41
CA PHE A 94 -16.87 3.92 -14.82
C PHE A 94 -16.04 4.74 -15.81
N VAL A 95 -16.65 5.83 -16.34
CA VAL A 95 -16.05 6.63 -17.41
C VAL A 95 -15.23 7.78 -16.85
N ASP A 96 -15.79 8.49 -15.87
CA ASP A 96 -15.20 9.70 -15.30
C ASP A 96 -15.75 9.96 -13.90
N PHE A 97 -15.09 10.79 -13.12
CA PHE A 97 -15.56 11.19 -11.81
C PHE A 97 -15.36 12.69 -11.59
N GLN A 98 -16.23 13.27 -10.78
CA GLN A 98 -16.18 14.69 -10.43
C GLN A 98 -16.38 14.87 -8.92
N LEU A 99 -15.44 15.56 -8.28
CA LEU A 99 -15.57 15.98 -6.90
C LEU A 99 -16.17 17.39 -6.86
N CYS A 100 -17.44 17.48 -6.40
CA CYS A 100 -18.21 18.72 -6.36
C CYS A 100 -17.86 19.54 -5.11
N ARG A 101 -16.74 20.25 -5.14
CA ARG A 101 -16.25 21.03 -3.98
C ARG A 101 -17.16 22.22 -3.64
N GLU A 102 -17.91 22.72 -4.61
CA GLU A 102 -18.82 23.83 -4.43
C GLU A 102 -20.12 23.42 -3.71
N ASP A 103 -20.54 22.16 -3.89
CA ASP A 103 -21.72 21.57 -3.26
C ASP A 103 -21.49 21.12 -1.81
N ARG A 104 -20.39 21.52 -1.16
CA ARG A 104 -20.12 21.21 0.24
C ARG A 104 -21.17 21.84 1.15
N LYS A 105 -21.65 21.07 2.14
CA LYS A 105 -22.73 21.49 3.04
C LYS A 105 -22.29 22.53 4.05
N TYR A 106 -21.05 22.42 4.57
CA TYR A 106 -20.55 23.21 5.69
C TYR A 106 -19.12 23.69 5.42
N SER A 107 -18.78 24.84 6.00
CA SER A 107 -17.40 25.32 6.12
C SER A 107 -16.62 24.52 7.15
N ILE A 108 -15.30 24.72 7.24
CA ILE A 108 -14.45 24.04 8.22
C ILE A 108 -14.87 24.38 9.66
N GLU A 109 -15.18 25.65 9.91
CA GLU A 109 -15.59 26.15 11.24
C GLU A 109 -16.95 25.59 11.66
N GLU A 110 -17.91 25.62 10.75
CA GLU A 110 -19.24 25.02 10.98
C GLU A 110 -19.17 23.50 11.22
N CYS A 111 -18.26 22.79 10.53
CA CYS A 111 -18.06 21.36 10.79
C CYS A 111 -17.55 21.10 12.19
N LYS A 112 -16.67 21.95 12.72
CA LYS A 112 -16.15 21.84 14.10
C LYS A 112 -17.23 22.15 15.15
N GLU A 113 -18.09 23.11 14.89
CA GLU A 113 -19.18 23.49 15.80
C GLU A 113 -20.33 22.48 15.81
N ARG A 114 -20.60 21.83 14.68
CA ARG A 114 -21.74 20.91 14.49
C ARG A 114 -21.37 19.44 14.57
N ASP A 115 -20.15 19.11 14.97
CA ASP A 115 -19.63 17.74 14.95
C ASP A 115 -19.82 17.04 13.59
N ALA A 116 -19.68 17.80 12.49
CA ALA A 116 -19.83 17.30 11.13
C ALA A 116 -18.49 17.00 10.47
N THR A 117 -18.54 16.29 9.34
CA THR A 117 -17.36 16.00 8.52
C THR A 117 -17.25 16.99 7.37
N TYR A 118 -16.05 17.58 7.21
CA TYR A 118 -15.74 18.44 6.08
C TYR A 118 -15.52 17.60 4.82
N ALA A 119 -16.54 17.49 3.98
CA ALA A 119 -16.56 16.63 2.81
C ALA A 119 -17.25 17.29 1.62
N ALA A 120 -17.01 16.75 0.45
CA ALA A 120 -17.71 17.13 -0.79
C ALA A 120 -18.28 15.90 -1.49
N PRO A 121 -19.43 16.05 -2.20
CA PRO A 121 -20.04 14.97 -2.95
C PRO A 121 -19.13 14.49 -4.10
N LEU A 122 -18.94 13.18 -4.20
CA LEU A 122 -18.30 12.53 -5.34
C LEU A 122 -19.38 12.01 -6.29
N LYS A 123 -19.40 12.53 -7.49
CA LYS A 123 -20.27 12.05 -8.59
C LYS A 123 -19.41 11.29 -9.58
N VAL A 124 -19.91 10.15 -10.03
CA VAL A 124 -19.22 9.29 -10.98
C VAL A 124 -20.09 9.09 -12.20
N LYS A 125 -19.53 9.29 -13.36
CA LYS A 125 -20.17 9.08 -14.63
C LYS A 125 -20.06 7.62 -15.01
N VAL A 126 -21.20 6.96 -15.06
CA VAL A 126 -21.31 5.53 -15.32
C VAL A 126 -21.98 5.30 -16.67
N ARG A 127 -21.45 4.35 -17.42
CA ARG A 127 -21.97 3.88 -18.70
C ARG A 127 -22.45 2.46 -18.56
N LEU A 128 -23.71 2.21 -18.83
CA LEU A 128 -24.26 0.88 -18.96
C LEU A 128 -24.34 0.54 -20.45
N HIS A 129 -23.69 -0.55 -20.85
CA HIS A 129 -23.70 -1.09 -22.19
C HIS A 129 -24.51 -2.39 -22.21
N ASN A 130 -25.53 -2.47 -23.05
CA ASN A 130 -26.25 -3.70 -23.34
C ASN A 130 -25.76 -4.23 -24.70
N LYS A 131 -25.05 -5.35 -24.67
CA LYS A 131 -24.47 -5.97 -25.88
C LYS A 131 -25.50 -6.59 -26.82
N GLU A 132 -26.70 -6.95 -26.33
CA GLU A 132 -27.76 -7.51 -27.17
C GLU A 132 -28.39 -6.44 -28.08
N THR A 133 -28.62 -5.26 -27.53
CA THR A 133 -29.26 -4.15 -28.25
C THR A 133 -28.27 -3.13 -28.77
N ASP A 134 -26.96 -3.26 -28.41
CA ASP A 134 -25.89 -2.29 -28.64
C ASP A 134 -26.27 -0.87 -28.16
N ASP A 135 -27.02 -0.81 -27.05
CA ASP A 135 -27.53 0.43 -26.47
C ASP A 135 -26.64 0.88 -25.31
N PHE A 136 -26.36 2.19 -25.26
CA PHE A 136 -25.53 2.82 -24.22
C PHE A 136 -26.37 3.81 -23.42
N LYS A 137 -26.46 3.57 -22.10
CA LYS A 137 -27.05 4.54 -21.17
C LYS A 137 -25.99 5.11 -20.26
N GLN A 138 -25.94 6.42 -20.15
CA GLN A 138 -24.95 7.12 -19.33
C GLN A 138 -25.66 8.01 -18.31
N HIS A 139 -25.23 7.89 -17.04
CA HIS A 139 -25.78 8.66 -15.92
C HIS A 139 -24.68 9.06 -14.96
N ASP A 140 -24.88 10.21 -14.30
CA ASP A 140 -24.04 10.66 -13.20
C ASP A 140 -24.64 10.12 -11.89
N ILE A 141 -23.87 9.30 -11.17
CA ILE A 141 -24.30 8.64 -9.93
C ILE A 141 -23.56 9.26 -8.76
N PHE A 142 -24.28 9.58 -7.70
CA PHE A 142 -23.71 9.98 -6.43
C PHE A 142 -23.12 8.73 -5.73
N MET A 143 -21.80 8.73 -5.50
CA MET A 143 -21.12 7.61 -4.84
C MET A 143 -21.01 7.81 -3.32
N GLY A 144 -20.96 9.05 -2.86
CA GLY A 144 -20.83 9.38 -1.45
C GLY A 144 -20.11 10.70 -1.23
N ASP A 145 -19.99 11.09 0.03
CA ASP A 145 -19.26 12.29 0.43
C ASP A 145 -17.79 11.93 0.72
N LEU A 146 -16.85 12.55 0.01
CA LEU A 146 -15.43 12.35 0.18
C LEU A 146 -14.86 13.42 1.12
N PRO A 147 -14.18 13.05 2.21
CA PRO A 147 -13.54 14.02 3.11
C PRO A 147 -12.51 14.88 2.39
N LEU A 148 -12.54 16.18 2.65
CA LEU A 148 -11.62 17.16 2.07
C LEU A 148 -10.48 17.48 3.03
N MET A 149 -9.27 17.58 2.49
CA MET A 149 -8.10 18.04 3.24
C MET A 149 -8.13 19.57 3.37
N THR A 150 -7.82 20.06 4.56
CA THR A 150 -7.66 21.49 4.85
C THR A 150 -6.33 22.03 4.31
N GLU A 151 -6.15 23.35 4.31
CA GLU A 151 -4.88 23.98 3.92
C GLU A 151 -3.69 23.54 4.81
N THR A 152 -3.95 23.14 6.05
CA THR A 152 -2.95 22.66 7.02
C THR A 152 -2.63 21.18 6.90
N GLY A 153 -3.22 20.45 5.94
CA GLY A 153 -2.98 19.02 5.74
C GLY A 153 -3.76 18.11 6.69
N THR A 154 -4.81 18.62 7.30
CA THR A 154 -5.68 17.90 8.25
C THR A 154 -7.03 17.56 7.61
N PHE A 155 -7.77 16.66 8.24
CA PHE A 155 -9.16 16.34 7.91
C PHE A 155 -10.04 16.66 9.13
N VAL A 156 -11.21 17.23 8.89
CA VAL A 156 -12.21 17.42 9.94
C VAL A 156 -13.24 16.31 9.83
N ILE A 157 -13.21 15.37 10.75
CA ILE A 157 -14.10 14.21 10.81
C ILE A 157 -14.89 14.26 12.11
N ASN A 158 -16.23 14.33 12.01
CA ASN A 158 -17.12 14.46 13.16
C ASN A 158 -16.67 15.59 14.10
N GLY A 159 -16.38 16.75 13.55
CA GLY A 159 -15.94 17.93 14.28
C GLY A 159 -14.48 17.91 14.76
N ALA A 160 -13.82 16.77 14.79
CA ALA A 160 -12.44 16.63 15.25
C ALA A 160 -11.46 16.77 14.08
N GLU A 161 -10.44 17.59 14.27
CA GLU A 161 -9.34 17.72 13.32
C GLU A 161 -8.37 16.56 13.47
N ARG A 162 -8.17 15.82 12.40
CA ARG A 162 -7.37 14.59 12.35
C ARG A 162 -6.33 14.65 11.25
N VAL A 163 -5.22 13.97 11.45
CA VAL A 163 -4.13 13.82 10.48
C VAL A 163 -3.95 12.35 10.15
N ILE A 164 -3.77 12.06 8.86
CA ILE A 164 -3.39 10.72 8.41
C ILE A 164 -1.87 10.60 8.58
N VAL A 165 -1.46 9.67 9.43
CA VAL A 165 -0.04 9.38 9.65
C VAL A 165 0.45 8.43 8.57
N SER A 166 1.52 8.81 7.86
CA SER A 166 2.18 7.96 6.88
C SER A 166 2.73 6.70 7.55
N GLN A 167 2.45 5.55 6.98
CA GLN A 167 2.93 4.26 7.47
C GLN A 167 3.93 3.67 6.48
N LEU A 168 5.07 3.20 7.00
CA LEU A 168 6.04 2.45 6.22
C LEU A 168 5.62 0.99 6.18
N VAL A 169 5.28 0.50 5.00
CA VAL A 169 4.97 -0.90 4.75
C VAL A 169 6.06 -1.53 3.91
N ARG A 170 6.25 -2.86 4.06
CA ARG A 170 7.14 -3.59 3.17
C ARG A 170 6.57 -3.54 1.75
N SER A 171 7.41 -3.17 0.80
CA SER A 171 6.99 -3.18 -0.61
C SER A 171 6.75 -4.61 -1.09
N PRO A 172 5.87 -4.83 -2.07
CA PRO A 172 5.73 -6.11 -2.72
C PRO A 172 7.08 -6.64 -3.24
N GLY A 173 7.28 -7.93 -3.17
CA GLY A 173 8.51 -8.58 -3.64
C GLY A 173 8.87 -9.83 -2.86
N ILE A 174 10.09 -10.30 -3.05
CA ILE A 174 10.64 -11.47 -2.37
C ILE A 174 11.72 -11.05 -1.37
N TYR A 175 11.65 -11.61 -0.16
CA TYR A 175 12.55 -11.31 0.94
C TYR A 175 13.19 -12.59 1.45
N TYR A 176 14.52 -12.64 1.42
CA TYR A 176 15.30 -13.75 1.94
C TYR A 176 15.87 -13.39 3.31
N ALA A 177 15.87 -14.37 4.23
CA ALA A 177 16.49 -14.22 5.53
C ALA A 177 17.26 -15.49 5.89
N ILE A 178 18.27 -15.33 6.74
CA ILE A 178 19.07 -16.41 7.30
C ILE A 178 18.93 -16.33 8.81
N SER A 179 18.53 -17.42 9.43
CA SER A 179 18.51 -17.60 10.87
C SER A 179 19.46 -18.76 11.26
N HIS A 180 19.78 -18.85 12.53
CA HIS A 180 20.62 -19.94 13.05
C HIS A 180 19.84 -20.74 14.08
N ASP A 181 19.93 -22.04 14.01
CA ASP A 181 19.38 -22.93 15.02
C ASP A 181 20.24 -22.88 16.29
N LYS A 182 19.77 -23.48 17.37
CA LYS A 182 20.48 -23.59 18.67
C LYS A 182 21.87 -24.21 18.55
N ILE A 183 22.10 -25.04 17.53
CA ILE A 183 23.35 -25.72 17.21
C ILE A 183 24.25 -24.89 16.26
N GLY A 184 23.80 -23.70 15.85
CA GLY A 184 24.53 -22.84 14.90
C GLY A 184 24.32 -23.20 13.42
N LYS A 185 23.44 -24.15 13.08
CA LYS A 185 23.11 -24.50 11.70
C LYS A 185 22.34 -23.33 11.04
N LYS A 186 22.75 -22.97 9.82
CA LYS A 186 22.05 -21.93 9.01
C LYS A 186 20.72 -22.46 8.51
N LEU A 187 19.66 -21.74 8.83
CA LEU A 187 18.30 -21.98 8.33
C LEU A 187 17.92 -20.84 7.39
N TYR A 188 17.42 -21.20 6.23
CA TYR A 188 17.03 -20.24 5.19
C TYR A 188 15.53 -20.07 5.18
N SER A 189 15.09 -18.85 5.06
CA SER A 189 13.69 -18.51 4.91
C SER A 189 13.49 -17.52 3.77
N CYS A 190 12.30 -17.56 3.17
CA CYS A 190 11.92 -16.68 2.10
C CYS A 190 10.46 -16.29 2.28
N THR A 191 10.17 -14.98 2.18
CA THR A 191 8.81 -14.48 2.25
C THR A 191 8.48 -13.79 0.94
N VAL A 192 7.41 -14.24 0.30
CA VAL A 192 6.82 -13.61 -0.89
C VAL A 192 5.67 -12.73 -0.43
N ILE A 193 5.82 -11.43 -0.66
CA ILE A 193 4.82 -10.41 -0.30
C ILE A 193 4.21 -9.87 -1.60
N PRO A 194 2.94 -10.15 -1.88
CA PRO A 194 2.22 -9.52 -2.99
C PRO A 194 1.79 -8.10 -2.63
N ASN A 195 1.40 -7.31 -3.62
CA ASN A 195 0.72 -6.05 -3.39
C ASN A 195 -0.71 -6.28 -2.88
N ARG A 196 -1.38 -7.26 -3.42
CA ARG A 196 -2.71 -7.75 -3.03
C ARG A 196 -2.68 -9.27 -3.01
N GLY A 197 -3.17 -9.90 -1.95
CA GLY A 197 -3.30 -11.35 -1.84
C GLY A 197 -2.58 -11.96 -0.66
N ALA A 198 -2.55 -13.30 -0.64
CA ALA A 198 -1.98 -14.09 0.44
C ALA A 198 -0.44 -14.06 0.42
N TRP A 199 0.16 -13.99 1.61
CA TRP A 199 1.61 -14.11 1.76
C TRP A 199 2.02 -15.58 1.68
N LEU A 200 3.19 -15.83 1.09
CA LEU A 200 3.84 -17.13 1.11
C LEU A 200 5.14 -17.03 1.90
N GLU A 201 5.21 -17.77 2.98
CA GLU A 201 6.40 -17.82 3.83
C GLU A 201 7.02 -19.22 3.73
N TYR A 202 8.21 -19.28 3.18
CA TYR A 202 9.00 -20.51 3.05
C TYR A 202 10.04 -20.57 4.15
N GLU A 203 10.16 -21.71 4.82
CA GLU A 203 11.16 -21.92 5.87
C GLU A 203 11.82 -23.29 5.74
N THR A 204 13.12 -23.36 6.05
CA THR A 204 13.85 -24.62 6.19
C THR A 204 13.92 -25.00 7.67
N ASP A 205 13.56 -26.21 8.01
CA ASP A 205 13.68 -26.74 9.38
C ASP A 205 15.11 -27.25 9.66
N SER A 206 15.42 -27.50 10.94
CA SER A 206 16.71 -28.12 11.39
C SER A 206 16.99 -29.46 10.71
N ASN A 207 15.95 -30.17 10.29
CA ASN A 207 16.04 -31.47 9.59
C ASN A 207 16.22 -31.32 8.06
N ASP A 208 16.45 -30.13 7.54
CA ASP A 208 16.55 -29.81 6.11
C ASP A 208 15.24 -30.03 5.32
N VAL A 209 14.10 -29.97 5.96
CA VAL A 209 12.78 -30.05 5.33
C VAL A 209 12.29 -28.67 4.99
N PHE A 210 11.81 -28.46 3.77
CA PHE A 210 11.18 -27.23 3.35
C PHE A 210 9.70 -27.22 3.71
N TYR A 211 9.29 -26.18 4.41
CA TYR A 211 7.90 -25.89 4.73
C TYR A 211 7.45 -24.60 4.08
N VAL A 212 6.15 -24.52 3.87
CA VAL A 212 5.47 -23.30 3.42
C VAL A 212 4.30 -23.00 4.35
N ARG A 213 4.07 -21.72 4.61
CA ARG A 213 2.85 -21.17 5.23
C ARG A 213 2.16 -20.29 4.21
N VAL A 214 0.87 -20.47 4.09
CA VAL A 214 0.01 -19.63 3.27
C VAL A 214 -0.79 -18.74 4.20
N ASP A 215 -0.59 -17.42 4.11
CA ASP A 215 -1.34 -16.41 4.85
C ASP A 215 -1.48 -16.70 6.37
N ARG A 216 -0.33 -16.90 7.05
CA ARG A 216 -0.24 -17.16 8.50
C ARG A 216 -0.87 -18.49 8.97
N THR A 217 -1.20 -19.40 8.08
CA THR A 217 -1.70 -20.73 8.45
C THR A 217 -0.61 -21.63 9.03
N ARG A 218 -0.97 -22.85 9.46
CA ARG A 218 0.00 -23.85 9.89
C ARG A 218 0.89 -24.28 8.73
N LYS A 219 2.18 -24.48 9.00
CA LYS A 219 3.14 -24.91 7.98
C LYS A 219 2.81 -26.30 7.43
N VAL A 220 3.02 -26.45 6.13
CA VAL A 220 2.91 -27.70 5.38
C VAL A 220 4.23 -27.93 4.61
N PRO A 221 4.62 -29.19 4.29
CA PRO A 221 5.72 -29.44 3.38
C PRO A 221 5.51 -28.69 2.05
N VAL A 222 6.56 -28.07 1.50
CA VAL A 222 6.44 -27.30 0.25
C VAL A 222 5.95 -28.15 -0.92
N THR A 223 6.25 -29.46 -0.90
CA THR A 223 5.79 -30.41 -1.91
C THR A 223 4.26 -30.53 -1.99
N VAL A 224 3.55 -30.34 -0.86
CA VAL A 224 2.07 -30.29 -0.84
C VAL A 224 1.56 -29.08 -1.66
N LEU A 225 2.19 -27.91 -1.50
CA LEU A 225 1.85 -26.74 -2.32
C LEU A 225 2.19 -26.97 -3.80
N ILE A 226 3.34 -27.52 -4.09
CA ILE A 226 3.77 -27.83 -5.48
C ILE A 226 2.76 -28.78 -6.15
N ARG A 227 2.31 -29.82 -5.43
CA ARG A 227 1.26 -30.73 -5.95
C ARG A 227 -0.06 -29.99 -6.18
N ALA A 228 -0.48 -29.15 -5.23
CA ALA A 228 -1.70 -28.36 -5.33
C ALA A 228 -1.65 -27.33 -6.51
N LEU A 229 -0.47 -26.96 -6.97
CA LEU A 229 -0.28 -26.09 -8.15
C LEU A 229 -0.19 -26.84 -9.48
N GLY A 230 -0.35 -28.18 -9.48
CA GLY A 230 -0.47 -28.97 -10.69
C GLY A 230 0.64 -30.00 -10.93
N ILE A 231 1.75 -29.99 -10.17
CA ILE A 231 2.82 -30.97 -10.28
C ILE A 231 2.55 -32.12 -9.29
N GLY A 232 1.83 -33.14 -9.75
CA GLY A 232 1.22 -34.14 -8.89
C GLY A 232 2.18 -35.22 -8.38
N THR A 233 3.10 -35.71 -9.20
CA THR A 233 3.89 -36.90 -8.93
C THR A 233 5.27 -36.59 -8.37
N ASN A 234 5.84 -37.55 -7.62
CA ASN A 234 7.22 -37.43 -7.12
C ASN A 234 8.25 -37.36 -8.24
N ALA A 235 7.98 -38.01 -9.38
CA ALA A 235 8.87 -38.00 -10.53
C ALA A 235 8.94 -36.60 -11.16
N GLU A 236 7.80 -35.97 -11.38
CA GLU A 236 7.74 -34.59 -11.91
C GLU A 236 8.42 -33.59 -10.98
N ILE A 237 8.24 -33.72 -9.64
CA ILE A 237 8.90 -32.85 -8.66
C ILE A 237 10.42 -33.02 -8.74
N LYS A 238 10.93 -34.27 -8.85
CA LYS A 238 12.35 -34.53 -9.01
C LYS A 238 12.91 -34.01 -10.32
N GLU A 239 12.15 -34.12 -11.41
CA GLU A 239 12.54 -33.59 -12.72
C GLU A 239 12.67 -32.06 -12.67
N LEU A 240 11.73 -31.38 -12.00
CA LEU A 240 11.71 -29.93 -11.91
C LEU A 240 12.82 -29.34 -11.01
N PHE A 241 13.09 -29.97 -9.87
CA PHE A 241 14.03 -29.45 -8.87
C PHE A 241 15.39 -30.19 -8.86
N GLY A 242 15.52 -31.24 -9.62
CA GLY A 242 16.66 -32.14 -9.54
C GLY A 242 16.67 -32.97 -8.25
N GLU A 243 17.76 -33.69 -8.03
CA GLU A 243 17.96 -34.50 -6.82
C GLU A 243 18.51 -33.66 -5.64
N GLU A 244 17.90 -32.48 -5.40
CA GLU A 244 18.29 -31.64 -4.27
C GLU A 244 17.98 -32.35 -2.95
N PRO A 245 19.01 -32.59 -2.05
CA PRO A 245 18.84 -33.37 -0.80
C PRO A 245 17.69 -32.86 0.09
N LYS A 246 17.44 -31.55 0.11
CA LYS A 246 16.36 -30.96 0.91
C LYS A 246 14.98 -31.24 0.36
N ILE A 247 14.84 -31.31 -0.97
CA ILE A 247 13.59 -31.70 -1.64
C ILE A 247 13.31 -33.17 -1.38
N LEU A 248 14.33 -34.05 -1.47
CA LEU A 248 14.17 -35.47 -1.17
C LEU A 248 13.69 -35.69 0.27
N LYS A 249 14.33 -35.05 1.25
CA LYS A 249 13.89 -35.09 2.66
C LYS A 249 12.47 -34.53 2.87
N THR A 250 12.09 -33.54 2.06
CA THR A 250 10.73 -32.97 2.13
C THR A 250 9.71 -33.93 1.56
N LEU A 251 10.05 -34.65 0.49
CA LEU A 251 9.19 -35.72 -0.08
C LEU A 251 9.01 -36.89 0.90
N GLU A 252 10.00 -37.22 1.70
CA GLU A 252 9.87 -38.26 2.75
C GLU A 252 8.86 -37.83 3.85
N LYS A 253 8.76 -36.54 4.13
CA LYS A 253 7.80 -35.98 5.11
C LYS A 253 6.42 -35.73 4.52
N ASP A 254 6.32 -35.66 3.21
CA ASP A 254 5.07 -35.44 2.52
C ASP A 254 4.25 -36.74 2.51
N THR A 255 3.04 -36.64 3.00
CA THR A 255 2.08 -37.77 3.01
C THR A 255 1.10 -37.70 1.83
N ALA A 256 1.19 -36.67 0.96
CA ALA A 256 0.44 -36.60 -0.27
C ALA A 256 1.20 -37.31 -1.40
N THR A 257 0.47 -38.02 -2.25
CA THR A 257 1.04 -38.78 -3.38
C THR A 257 0.64 -38.22 -4.72
N ASN A 258 -0.43 -37.47 -4.78
CA ASN A 258 -1.00 -36.93 -6.01
C ASN A 258 -1.56 -35.51 -5.86
N TYR A 259 -1.98 -34.91 -6.97
CA TYR A 259 -2.59 -33.59 -7.08
C TYR A 259 -3.79 -33.40 -6.12
N GLN A 260 -4.73 -34.35 -6.13
CA GLN A 260 -5.96 -34.23 -5.35
C GLN A 260 -5.72 -34.28 -3.85
N GLU A 261 -4.79 -35.12 -3.40
CA GLU A 261 -4.38 -35.16 -2.00
C GLU A 261 -3.64 -33.89 -1.58
N GLY A 262 -2.79 -33.36 -2.46
CA GLY A 262 -2.13 -32.08 -2.24
C GLY A 262 -3.12 -30.93 -2.04
N LEU A 263 -4.14 -30.83 -2.92
CA LEU A 263 -5.22 -29.86 -2.80
C LEU A 263 -6.01 -29.99 -1.48
N LYS A 264 -6.42 -31.19 -1.14
CA LYS A 264 -7.19 -31.46 0.11
C LYS A 264 -6.40 -31.07 1.36
N LYS A 265 -5.11 -31.44 1.42
CA LYS A 265 -4.23 -31.09 2.55
C LYS A 265 -4.00 -29.61 2.68
N LEU A 266 -3.77 -28.92 1.57
CA LEU A 266 -3.60 -27.49 1.59
C LEU A 266 -4.91 -26.78 2.01
N TYR A 267 -6.03 -27.22 1.49
CA TYR A 267 -7.35 -26.71 1.85
C TYR A 267 -7.66 -26.87 3.33
N GLU A 268 -7.41 -28.06 3.91
CA GLU A 268 -7.60 -28.34 5.34
C GLU A 268 -6.79 -27.38 6.24
N LYS A 269 -5.61 -26.94 5.79
CA LYS A 269 -4.79 -25.97 6.54
C LYS A 269 -5.26 -24.54 6.39
N ILE A 270 -5.79 -24.18 5.22
CA ILE A 270 -6.31 -22.83 4.97
C ILE A 270 -7.68 -22.66 5.64
N ARG A 271 -8.56 -23.67 5.55
CA ARG A 271 -9.92 -23.66 6.10
C ARG A 271 -10.19 -24.90 6.95
N PRO A 272 -9.67 -24.93 8.18
CA PRO A 272 -9.89 -26.08 9.08
C PRO A 272 -11.39 -26.19 9.45
N GLY A 273 -11.91 -27.42 9.36
CA GLY A 273 -13.28 -27.75 9.76
C GLY A 273 -14.34 -27.68 8.64
N GLU A 274 -13.98 -27.25 7.44
CA GLU A 274 -14.87 -27.34 6.28
C GLU A 274 -14.81 -28.73 5.62
N PRO A 275 -15.91 -29.19 4.96
CA PRO A 275 -15.92 -30.46 4.24
C PRO A 275 -14.91 -30.44 3.07
N LEU A 276 -14.12 -31.51 2.97
CA LEU A 276 -13.07 -31.67 1.99
C LEU A 276 -13.64 -32.09 0.63
N SER A 277 -13.83 -31.14 -0.28
CA SER A 277 -14.14 -31.38 -1.70
C SER A 277 -12.95 -30.96 -2.56
N VAL A 278 -12.65 -31.72 -3.61
CA VAL A 278 -11.59 -31.39 -4.56
C VAL A 278 -11.93 -30.12 -5.33
N ASP A 279 -13.16 -30.00 -5.80
CA ASP A 279 -13.64 -28.85 -6.59
C ASP A 279 -13.61 -27.55 -5.78
N SER A 280 -14.01 -27.62 -4.50
CA SER A 280 -13.94 -26.45 -3.60
C SER A 280 -12.49 -26.05 -3.31
N ALA A 281 -11.60 -27.03 -3.13
CA ALA A 281 -10.18 -26.77 -2.90
C ALA A 281 -9.51 -26.16 -4.13
N GLU A 282 -9.79 -26.67 -5.30
CA GLU A 282 -9.28 -26.15 -6.58
C GLU A 282 -9.77 -24.72 -6.84
N SER A 283 -11.07 -24.47 -6.66
CA SER A 283 -11.68 -23.15 -6.77
C SER A 283 -11.04 -22.14 -5.81
N LEU A 284 -10.79 -22.55 -4.55
CA LEU A 284 -10.12 -21.70 -3.55
C LEU A 284 -8.70 -21.34 -3.98
N ILE A 285 -7.87 -22.32 -4.37
CA ILE A 285 -6.49 -22.11 -4.77
C ILE A 285 -6.40 -21.23 -6.02
N ASN A 286 -7.26 -21.50 -7.01
CA ASN A 286 -7.33 -20.69 -8.23
C ASN A 286 -7.71 -19.24 -7.91
N SER A 287 -8.72 -19.02 -7.06
CA SER A 287 -9.12 -17.68 -6.66
C SER A 287 -8.07 -16.96 -5.83
N MET A 288 -7.27 -17.67 -5.03
CA MET A 288 -6.29 -17.09 -4.12
C MET A 288 -5.00 -16.67 -4.85
N PHE A 289 -4.54 -17.41 -5.86
CA PHE A 289 -3.24 -17.19 -6.51
C PHE A 289 -3.31 -16.83 -7.99
N PHE A 290 -4.39 -17.19 -8.70
CA PHE A 290 -4.49 -17.01 -10.15
C PHE A 290 -5.60 -16.03 -10.58
N ASP A 291 -6.42 -15.55 -9.66
CA ASP A 291 -7.36 -14.47 -9.94
C ASP A 291 -6.65 -13.12 -9.84
N ALA A 292 -6.52 -12.41 -10.98
CA ALA A 292 -5.88 -11.10 -11.05
C ALA A 292 -6.52 -10.04 -10.14
N ARG A 293 -7.79 -10.20 -9.79
CA ARG A 293 -8.51 -9.31 -8.88
C ARG A 293 -8.13 -9.55 -7.41
N ARG A 294 -7.66 -10.75 -7.07
CA ARG A 294 -7.33 -11.16 -5.70
C ARG A 294 -5.85 -11.25 -5.42
N TYR A 295 -5.04 -11.55 -6.43
CA TYR A 295 -3.60 -11.67 -6.29
C TYR A 295 -2.88 -10.84 -7.33
N ASP A 296 -2.08 -9.88 -6.90
CA ASP A 296 -1.25 -9.04 -7.76
C ASP A 296 0.06 -8.68 -7.07
N LEU A 297 1.13 -8.72 -7.85
CA LEU A 297 2.47 -8.30 -7.43
C LEU A 297 2.75 -6.82 -7.71
N ALA A 298 1.92 -6.17 -8.53
CA ALA A 298 2.11 -4.84 -9.09
C ALA A 298 3.47 -4.68 -9.82
N LYS A 299 3.71 -3.53 -10.42
CA LYS A 299 4.97 -3.24 -11.15
C LYS A 299 6.20 -3.35 -10.25
N VAL A 300 6.09 -2.85 -9.00
CA VAL A 300 7.20 -2.85 -8.03
C VAL A 300 7.56 -4.26 -7.60
N GLY A 301 6.58 -5.12 -7.31
CA GLY A 301 6.80 -6.52 -6.95
C GLY A 301 7.44 -7.30 -8.09
N ARG A 302 6.93 -7.17 -9.31
CA ARG A 302 7.49 -7.81 -10.51
C ARG A 302 8.94 -7.38 -10.77
N TYR A 303 9.23 -6.08 -10.65
CA TYR A 303 10.60 -5.58 -10.80
C TYR A 303 11.55 -6.19 -9.76
N LYS A 304 11.14 -6.25 -8.47
CA LYS A 304 11.97 -6.84 -7.41
C LYS A 304 12.18 -8.34 -7.57
N PHE A 305 11.15 -9.06 -8.03
CA PHE A 305 11.27 -10.46 -8.41
C PHE A 305 12.30 -10.64 -9.51
N ASN A 306 12.14 -9.92 -10.61
CA ASN A 306 13.05 -10.01 -11.75
C ASN A 306 14.49 -9.64 -11.37
N LYS A 307 14.68 -8.61 -10.54
CA LYS A 307 16.00 -8.21 -10.06
C LYS A 307 16.71 -9.32 -9.27
N LYS A 308 15.98 -10.06 -8.42
CA LYS A 308 16.55 -11.13 -7.57
C LYS A 308 16.63 -12.48 -8.27
N LEU A 309 15.66 -12.79 -9.14
CA LEU A 309 15.52 -14.08 -9.81
C LEU A 309 15.90 -14.05 -11.30
N ALA A 310 16.42 -12.92 -11.80
CA ALA A 310 16.85 -12.82 -13.19
C ALA A 310 17.85 -13.91 -13.54
N LEU A 311 17.69 -14.53 -14.70
CA LEU A 311 18.56 -15.60 -15.17
C LEU A 311 20.03 -15.19 -15.13
N LYS A 312 20.33 -13.95 -15.56
CA LYS A 312 21.67 -13.36 -15.49
C LYS A 312 22.31 -13.50 -14.10
N ASN A 313 21.58 -13.19 -13.02
CA ASN A 313 22.10 -13.24 -11.66
C ASN A 313 22.29 -14.68 -11.15
N ARG A 314 21.57 -15.63 -11.75
CA ARG A 314 21.62 -17.05 -11.38
C ARG A 314 22.71 -17.82 -12.12
N VAL A 315 23.01 -17.40 -13.35
CA VAL A 315 23.99 -18.07 -14.24
C VAL A 315 25.39 -17.47 -14.08
N THR A 316 25.52 -16.24 -13.61
CA THR A 316 26.83 -15.59 -13.43
C THR A 316 27.72 -16.41 -12.49
N GLY A 317 28.88 -16.87 -12.99
CA GLY A 317 29.82 -17.69 -12.24
C GLY A 317 29.55 -19.18 -12.32
N GLN A 318 28.53 -19.63 -13.04
CA GLN A 318 28.30 -21.06 -13.35
C GLN A 318 29.05 -21.44 -14.64
N VAL A 319 29.47 -22.71 -14.71
CA VAL A 319 30.07 -23.28 -15.91
C VAL A 319 28.96 -23.80 -16.80
N LEU A 320 28.96 -23.42 -18.05
CA LEU A 320 28.01 -23.94 -19.05
C LEU A 320 28.32 -25.41 -19.32
N ALA A 321 27.29 -26.22 -19.56
CA ALA A 321 27.44 -27.63 -19.86
C ALA A 321 28.01 -27.85 -21.30
N GLU A 322 27.68 -26.92 -22.19
CA GLU A 322 28.14 -26.93 -23.60
C GLU A 322 28.43 -25.49 -24.04
N ASP A 323 29.30 -25.35 -25.02
CA ASP A 323 29.58 -24.04 -25.64
C ASP A 323 28.34 -23.55 -26.41
N VAL A 324 28.07 -22.26 -26.32
CA VAL A 324 26.94 -21.58 -26.97
C VAL A 324 27.44 -20.88 -28.22
#